data_02ee16e730f364f173aeb5d99025f9a7
#
_entry.id   02ee16e730f364f173aeb5d99025f9a7
#
_cell.length_a   1.000
_cell.length_b   1.000
_cell.length_c   1.000
_cell.angle_alpha   90.00
_cell.angle_beta   90.00
_cell.angle_gamma   90.00
#
_symmetry.space_group_name_H-M   'P 1'
#
loop_
_entity.id
_entity.type
_entity.pdbx_description
1 polymer ?
#
loop_
_entity_poly.entity_id
_entity_poly.type
_entity_poly.pdbx_seq_one_letter_code
_entity_poly.pdbx_strand_id
1 'polypeptide(L)'
;MAYVPTLKTQYKEQIIAALMKEFGYTSVMQCPKLEKIVINQGMGQAVADKKLIDVAQAELTQIAGQKAVQTKSRKDISNFKLRKGMPIGVRVTLRDTKMYEFLERLIAVALPRIRDFKGINEKFDGQGNYTLGITEQIKIGRASCRERVCLYV
;
A
#
# COMPACT_ATOMS: atom_id res chain seq x y z
N MET A 1 -12.12 22.92 5.90
CA MET A 1 -10.93 23.01 5.02
C MET A 1 -10.49 21.59 4.66
N ALA A 2 -10.24 21.29 3.38
CA ALA A 2 -9.73 19.99 2.98
C ALA A 2 -8.26 19.88 3.41
N TYR A 3 -7.90 18.79 4.08
CA TYR A 3 -6.52 18.48 4.48
C TYR A 3 -5.65 18.32 3.23
N VAL A 4 -4.55 19.05 3.15
CA VAL A 4 -3.55 18.90 2.09
C VAL A 4 -2.31 18.27 2.70
N PRO A 5 -1.91 17.05 2.28
CA PRO A 5 -0.72 16.38 2.78
C PRO A 5 0.54 17.20 2.52
N THR A 6 1.42 17.26 3.50
CA THR A 6 2.69 18.01 3.41
C THR A 6 3.57 17.48 2.28
N LEU A 7 3.63 16.16 2.08
CA LEU A 7 4.38 15.55 0.99
C LEU A 7 3.89 15.97 -0.40
N LYS A 8 2.59 16.22 -0.58
CA LYS A 8 2.04 16.69 -1.86
C LYS A 8 2.51 18.12 -2.18
N THR A 9 2.58 18.97 -1.16
CA THR A 9 3.08 20.34 -1.28
C THR A 9 4.58 20.34 -1.56
N GLN A 10 5.36 19.59 -0.80
CA GLN A 10 6.80 19.44 -1.00
C GLN A 10 7.14 18.90 -2.39
N TYR A 11 6.38 17.92 -2.89
CA TYR A 11 6.59 17.39 -4.23
C TYR A 11 6.47 18.49 -5.28
N LYS A 12 5.44 19.33 -5.21
CA LYS A 12 5.19 20.39 -6.18
C LYS A 12 6.20 21.53 -6.11
N GLU A 13 6.59 21.94 -4.91
CA GLU A 13 7.40 23.13 -4.69
C GLU A 13 8.91 22.85 -4.74
N GLN A 14 9.33 21.72 -4.18
CA GLN A 14 10.76 21.43 -3.99
C GLN A 14 11.25 20.29 -4.89
N ILE A 15 10.55 19.15 -4.90
CA ILE A 15 11.06 17.93 -5.55
C ILE A 15 11.07 18.07 -7.08
N ILE A 16 10.04 18.64 -7.69
CA ILE A 16 10.00 18.86 -9.14
C ILE A 16 11.15 19.76 -9.57
N ALA A 17 11.38 20.86 -8.86
CA ALA A 17 12.44 21.80 -9.19
C ALA A 17 13.84 21.16 -9.04
N ALA A 18 14.04 20.35 -8.02
CA ALA A 18 15.29 19.61 -7.81
C ALA A 18 15.53 18.59 -8.94
N LEU A 19 14.52 17.78 -9.27
CA LEU A 19 14.61 16.79 -10.35
C LEU A 19 14.89 17.41 -11.72
N MET A 20 14.26 18.54 -12.03
CA MET A 20 14.52 19.26 -13.29
C MET A 20 15.97 19.75 -13.38
N LYS A 21 16.56 20.19 -12.27
CA LYS A 21 17.96 20.62 -12.24
C LYS A 21 18.94 19.45 -12.34
N GLU A 22 18.67 18.37 -11.64
CA GLU A 22 19.56 17.20 -11.55
C GLU A 22 19.59 16.40 -12.85
N PHE A 23 18.42 16.14 -13.43
CA PHE A 23 18.28 15.32 -14.65
C PHE A 23 18.17 16.13 -15.94
N GLY A 24 18.16 17.46 -15.87
CA GLY A 24 18.08 18.32 -17.06
C GLY A 24 16.77 18.19 -17.86
N TYR A 25 15.66 17.90 -17.18
CA TYR A 25 14.36 17.78 -17.86
C TYR A 25 13.89 19.12 -18.43
N THR A 26 13.40 19.09 -19.68
CA THR A 26 12.88 20.28 -20.37
C THR A 26 11.42 20.57 -20.03
N SER A 27 10.67 19.58 -19.54
CA SER A 27 9.27 19.72 -19.21
C SER A 27 8.95 19.08 -17.84
N VAL A 28 8.07 19.71 -17.07
CA VAL A 28 7.56 19.19 -15.80
C VAL A 28 6.89 17.81 -15.97
N MET A 29 6.34 17.53 -17.16
CA MET A 29 5.69 16.24 -17.44
C MET A 29 6.66 15.06 -17.54
N GLN A 30 7.96 15.31 -17.68
CA GLN A 30 9.01 14.28 -17.69
C GLN A 30 9.40 13.84 -16.28
N CYS A 31 9.07 14.66 -15.25
CA CYS A 31 9.39 14.33 -13.88
C CYS A 31 8.59 13.10 -13.41
N PRO A 32 9.24 12.11 -12.78
CA PRO A 32 8.55 10.95 -12.21
C PRO A 32 7.61 11.38 -11.10
N LYS A 33 6.40 10.81 -11.09
CA LYS A 33 5.38 11.07 -10.08
C LYS A 33 4.79 9.77 -9.56
N LEU A 34 4.38 9.77 -8.31
CA LEU A 34 3.60 8.67 -7.76
C LEU A 34 2.22 8.63 -8.41
N GLU A 35 1.85 7.51 -8.97
CA GLU A 35 0.55 7.32 -9.63
C GLU A 35 -0.49 6.75 -8.69
N LYS A 36 -0.14 5.69 -7.95
CA LYS A 36 -1.04 4.99 -7.01
C LYS A 36 -0.25 4.24 -5.96
N ILE A 37 -0.87 4.04 -4.80
CA ILE A 37 -0.42 3.07 -3.79
C ILE A 37 -1.48 1.98 -3.68
N VAL A 38 -1.06 0.73 -3.80
CA VAL A 38 -1.93 -0.43 -3.65
C VAL A 38 -1.56 -1.16 -2.38
N ILE A 39 -2.50 -1.22 -1.43
CA ILE A 39 -2.36 -2.02 -0.22
C ILE A 39 -3.08 -3.34 -0.47
N ASN A 40 -2.37 -4.44 -0.33
CA ASN A 40 -2.92 -5.79 -0.51
C ASN A 40 -2.63 -6.65 0.71
N GLN A 41 -3.66 -7.35 1.17
CA GLN A 41 -3.58 -8.30 2.28
C GLN A 41 -4.07 -9.65 1.80
N GLY A 42 -3.18 -10.63 1.77
CA GLY A 42 -3.50 -12.01 1.42
C GLY A 42 -3.89 -12.81 2.67
N MET A 43 -5.01 -13.52 2.61
CA MET A 43 -5.56 -14.29 3.73
C MET A 43 -5.74 -15.76 3.35
N GLY A 44 -4.67 -16.55 3.49
CA GLY A 44 -4.73 -17.99 3.21
C GLY A 44 -5.71 -18.74 4.12
N GLN A 45 -5.88 -18.31 5.36
CA GLN A 45 -6.80 -18.91 6.34
C GLN A 45 -8.28 -18.69 5.99
N ALA A 46 -8.58 -17.73 5.14
CA ALA A 46 -9.94 -17.44 4.69
C ALA A 46 -10.58 -18.57 3.85
N VAL A 47 -9.79 -19.51 3.38
CA VAL A 47 -10.30 -20.74 2.75
C VAL A 47 -11.09 -21.59 3.74
N ALA A 48 -10.66 -21.62 5.02
CA ALA A 48 -11.33 -22.34 6.11
C ALA A 48 -12.46 -21.51 6.73
N ASP A 49 -12.22 -20.22 6.97
CA ASP A 49 -13.18 -19.32 7.61
C ASP A 49 -13.37 -18.03 6.79
N LYS A 50 -14.52 -17.92 6.12
CA LYS A 50 -14.88 -16.76 5.30
C LYS A 50 -15.07 -15.47 6.09
N LYS A 51 -15.42 -15.55 7.39
CA LYS A 51 -15.65 -14.37 8.24
C LYS A 51 -14.39 -13.53 8.42
N LEU A 52 -13.21 -14.16 8.36
CA LEU A 52 -11.94 -13.46 8.48
C LEU A 52 -11.76 -12.38 7.40
N ILE A 53 -12.31 -12.59 6.21
CA ILE A 53 -12.23 -11.61 5.11
C ILE A 53 -13.02 -10.34 5.42
N ASP A 54 -14.19 -10.49 6.03
CA ASP A 54 -15.01 -9.33 6.38
C ASP A 54 -14.34 -8.50 7.48
N VAL A 55 -13.70 -9.16 8.44
CA VAL A 55 -12.88 -8.49 9.47
C VAL A 55 -11.71 -7.75 8.83
N ALA A 56 -10.93 -8.43 7.99
CA ALA A 56 -9.81 -7.81 7.29
C ALA A 56 -10.23 -6.65 6.38
N GLN A 57 -11.40 -6.77 5.74
CA GLN A 57 -11.95 -5.68 4.93
C GLN A 57 -12.28 -4.46 5.79
N ALA A 58 -12.86 -4.66 6.97
CA ALA A 58 -13.17 -3.57 7.89
C ALA A 58 -11.87 -2.90 8.40
N GLU A 59 -10.89 -3.69 8.82
CA GLU A 59 -9.59 -3.20 9.30
C GLU A 59 -8.84 -2.42 8.22
N LEU A 60 -8.72 -2.99 7.01
CA LEU A 60 -8.04 -2.31 5.90
C LEU A 60 -8.77 -1.04 5.47
N THR A 61 -10.11 -1.01 5.56
CA THR A 61 -10.91 0.19 5.31
C THR A 61 -10.59 1.29 6.32
N GLN A 62 -10.43 0.96 7.59
CA GLN A 62 -10.03 1.92 8.63
C GLN A 62 -8.61 2.46 8.41
N ILE A 63 -7.66 1.61 8.06
CA ILE A 63 -6.27 1.98 7.80
C ILE A 63 -6.16 2.92 6.59
N ALA A 64 -6.84 2.57 5.52
CA ALA A 64 -6.76 3.28 4.24
C ALA A 64 -7.66 4.53 4.17
N GLY A 65 -8.67 4.64 5.03
CA GLY A 65 -9.71 5.67 4.93
C GLY A 65 -10.56 5.56 3.65
N GLN A 66 -10.55 4.38 3.02
CA GLN A 66 -11.30 4.07 1.79
C GLN A 66 -11.75 2.61 1.83
N LYS A 67 -13.00 2.34 1.39
CA LYS A 67 -13.57 0.99 1.40
C LYS A 67 -12.69 0.02 0.62
N ALA A 68 -12.26 -1.04 1.28
CA ALA A 68 -11.47 -2.11 0.70
C ALA A 68 -12.33 -3.06 -0.14
N VAL A 69 -11.74 -3.68 -1.15
CA VAL A 69 -12.38 -4.62 -2.07
C VAL A 69 -11.83 -6.02 -1.82
N GLN A 70 -12.72 -7.00 -1.72
CA GLN A 70 -12.33 -8.40 -1.61
C GLN A 70 -11.77 -8.90 -2.94
N THR A 71 -10.67 -9.62 -2.90
CA THR A 71 -10.04 -10.25 -4.06
C THR A 71 -10.43 -11.73 -4.12
N LYS A 72 -10.94 -12.15 -5.29
CA LYS A 72 -11.42 -13.52 -5.53
C LYS A 72 -10.38 -14.32 -6.32
N SER A 73 -10.31 -15.62 -6.06
CA SER A 73 -9.46 -16.53 -6.82
C SER A 73 -9.89 -16.60 -8.29
N ARG A 74 -8.90 -16.62 -9.19
CA ARG A 74 -9.11 -16.76 -10.64
C ARG A 74 -9.04 -18.21 -11.10
N LYS A 75 -8.32 -19.07 -10.38
CA LYS A 75 -8.06 -20.47 -10.72
C LYS A 75 -8.46 -21.40 -9.58
N ASP A 76 -8.76 -22.65 -9.93
CA ASP A 76 -8.95 -23.73 -8.98
C ASP A 76 -7.58 -24.33 -8.65
N ILE A 77 -7.26 -24.52 -7.36
CA ILE A 77 -6.01 -25.12 -6.89
C ILE A 77 -6.38 -26.15 -5.82
N SER A 78 -6.31 -27.43 -6.16
CA SER A 78 -6.71 -28.54 -5.28
C SER A 78 -5.85 -28.64 -4.02
N ASN A 79 -4.54 -28.42 -4.12
CA ASN A 79 -3.61 -28.48 -2.98
C ASN A 79 -3.98 -27.48 -1.87
N PHE A 80 -4.53 -26.32 -2.22
CA PHE A 80 -4.97 -25.30 -1.26
C PHE A 80 -6.47 -25.35 -0.97
N LYS A 81 -7.20 -26.38 -1.47
CA LYS A 81 -8.66 -26.49 -1.38
C LYS A 81 -9.39 -25.22 -1.87
N LEU A 82 -8.79 -24.56 -2.84
CA LEU A 82 -9.24 -23.27 -3.37
C LEU A 82 -10.06 -23.48 -4.65
N ARG A 83 -11.24 -22.88 -4.72
CA ARG A 83 -12.09 -22.86 -5.90
C ARG A 83 -12.17 -21.46 -6.51
N LYS A 84 -12.38 -21.39 -7.81
CA LYS A 84 -12.62 -20.15 -8.54
C LYS A 84 -13.79 -19.36 -7.91
N GLY A 85 -13.57 -18.06 -7.72
CA GLY A 85 -14.56 -17.18 -7.10
C GLY A 85 -14.52 -17.11 -5.57
N MET A 86 -13.74 -17.95 -4.88
CA MET A 86 -13.56 -17.83 -3.43
C MET A 86 -12.78 -16.58 -3.08
N PRO A 87 -13.21 -15.79 -2.09
CA PRO A 87 -12.47 -14.64 -1.62
C PRO A 87 -11.25 -15.11 -0.82
N ILE A 88 -10.07 -14.57 -1.13
CA ILE A 88 -8.77 -14.98 -0.55
C ILE A 88 -7.92 -13.81 -0.08
N GLY A 89 -8.41 -12.60 -0.22
CA GLY A 89 -7.69 -11.42 0.23
C GLY A 89 -8.49 -10.16 0.09
N VAL A 90 -7.88 -9.06 0.49
CA VAL A 90 -8.47 -7.72 0.45
C VAL A 90 -7.47 -6.74 -0.15
N ARG A 91 -7.94 -5.80 -0.96
CA ARG A 91 -7.11 -4.80 -1.64
C ARG A 91 -7.75 -3.43 -1.59
N VAL A 92 -6.90 -2.40 -1.46
CA VAL A 92 -7.27 -0.98 -1.62
C VAL A 92 -6.29 -0.32 -2.58
N THR A 93 -6.79 0.54 -3.44
CA THR A 93 -5.97 1.38 -4.32
C THR A 93 -6.18 2.84 -3.93
N LEU A 94 -5.12 3.49 -3.49
CA LEU A 94 -5.11 4.89 -3.10
C LEU A 94 -4.51 5.74 -4.22
N ARG A 95 -5.11 6.91 -4.47
CA ARG A 95 -4.65 7.89 -5.45
C ARG A 95 -4.72 9.30 -4.88
N ASP A 96 -3.94 10.20 -5.48
CA ASP A 96 -3.90 11.63 -5.19
C ASP A 96 -3.76 11.95 -3.69
N THR A 97 -4.65 12.72 -3.10
CA THR A 97 -4.55 13.21 -1.71
C THR A 97 -4.46 12.09 -0.69
N LYS A 98 -5.30 11.05 -0.81
CA LYS A 98 -5.30 9.89 0.10
C LYS A 98 -4.01 9.07 0.00
N MET A 99 -3.41 9.02 -1.18
CA MET A 99 -2.14 8.35 -1.42
C MET A 99 -1.00 9.06 -0.66
N TYR A 100 -0.87 10.37 -0.80
CA TYR A 100 0.16 11.15 -0.10
C TYR A 100 -0.04 11.15 1.42
N GLU A 101 -1.28 11.25 1.89
CA GLU A 101 -1.60 11.15 3.31
C GLU A 101 -1.19 9.79 3.90
N PHE A 102 -1.52 8.70 3.21
CA PHE A 102 -1.12 7.37 3.65
C PHE A 102 0.41 7.22 3.66
N LEU A 103 1.09 7.69 2.61
CA LEU A 103 2.54 7.64 2.51
C LEU A 103 3.22 8.44 3.64
N GLU A 104 2.73 9.62 3.94
CA GLU A 104 3.23 10.46 5.04
C GLU A 104 3.10 9.74 6.40
N ARG A 105 1.94 9.16 6.69
CA ARG A 105 1.73 8.36 7.90
C ARG A 105 2.62 7.12 7.96
N LEU A 106 2.84 6.47 6.83
CA LEU A 106 3.72 5.31 6.73
C LEU A 106 5.16 5.69 7.08
N ILE A 107 5.68 6.74 6.47
CA ILE A 107 7.08 7.18 6.65
C ILE A 107 7.29 7.77 8.05
N ALA A 108 6.43 8.67 8.49
CA ALA A 108 6.63 9.42 9.73
C ALA A 108 6.29 8.61 11.00
N VAL A 109 5.30 7.71 10.92
CA VAL A 109 4.76 7.03 12.10
C VAL A 109 5.02 5.53 12.08
N ALA A 110 4.75 4.85 10.96
CA ALA A 110 4.78 3.40 10.91
C ALA A 110 6.20 2.84 10.84
N LEU A 111 7.03 3.33 9.92
CA LEU A 111 8.39 2.83 9.73
C LEU A 111 9.29 2.96 10.96
N PRO A 112 9.31 4.10 11.69
CA PRO A 112 10.16 4.22 12.88
C PRO A 112 9.73 3.31 14.04
N ARG A 113 8.48 2.84 14.05
CA ARG A 113 7.95 1.95 15.08
C ARG A 113 8.20 0.47 14.81
N ILE A 114 8.73 0.12 13.64
CA ILE A 114 9.06 -1.26 13.31
C ILE A 114 10.30 -1.66 14.12
N ARG A 115 10.17 -2.69 14.96
CA ARG A 115 11.31 -3.33 15.60
C ARG A 115 12.18 -3.96 14.52
N ASP A 116 13.48 -3.84 14.65
CA ASP A 116 14.45 -4.45 13.72
C ASP A 116 14.26 -4.01 12.26
N PHE A 117 13.88 -2.74 12.04
CA PHE A 117 13.77 -2.19 10.70
C PHE A 117 15.15 -2.12 10.04
N LYS A 118 15.40 -3.01 9.07
CA LYS A 118 16.66 -3.14 8.35
C LYS A 118 16.82 -2.16 7.18
N GLY A 119 15.96 -1.15 7.11
CA GLY A 119 15.93 -0.24 5.97
C GLY A 119 14.94 -0.68 4.87
N ILE A 120 14.86 0.15 3.84
CA ILE A 120 14.01 -0.06 2.67
C ILE A 120 14.86 -0.71 1.59
N ASN A 121 14.35 -1.73 0.93
CA ASN A 121 15.04 -2.37 -0.18
C ASN A 121 15.13 -1.41 -1.37
N GLU A 122 16.30 -1.25 -1.98
CA GLU A 122 16.54 -0.32 -3.10
C GLU A 122 16.11 -0.88 -4.47
N LYS A 123 15.68 -2.14 -4.53
CA LYS A 123 15.36 -2.81 -5.78
C LYS A 123 13.95 -2.46 -6.28
N PHE A 124 13.90 -1.93 -7.48
CA PHE A 124 12.68 -1.76 -8.27
C PHE A 124 12.49 -2.93 -9.22
N ASP A 125 11.26 -3.15 -9.71
CA ASP A 125 10.93 -4.24 -10.63
C ASP A 125 11.31 -3.97 -12.11
N GLY A 126 11.95 -2.83 -12.41
CA GLY A 126 12.30 -2.39 -13.76
C GLY A 126 11.15 -1.73 -14.54
N GLN A 127 9.95 -1.71 -13.99
CA GLN A 127 8.77 -1.05 -14.57
C GLN A 127 8.31 0.17 -13.77
N GLY A 128 9.16 0.66 -12.85
CA GLY A 128 8.86 1.79 -12.00
C GLY A 128 7.98 1.45 -10.79
N ASN A 129 7.75 0.16 -10.49
CA ASN A 129 7.01 -0.23 -9.29
C ASN A 129 7.97 -0.56 -8.14
N TYR A 130 7.57 -0.17 -6.95
CA TYR A 130 8.25 -0.50 -5.71
C TYR A 130 7.35 -1.35 -4.80
N THR A 131 7.89 -2.41 -4.22
CA THR A 131 7.13 -3.30 -3.34
C THR A 131 7.75 -3.34 -1.94
N LEU A 132 6.96 -2.99 -0.93
CA LEU A 132 7.32 -3.03 0.47
C LEU A 132 6.45 -4.06 1.21
N GLY A 133 7.08 -5.04 1.84
CA GLY A 133 6.39 -6.01 2.69
C GLY A 133 6.43 -5.56 4.16
N ILE A 134 5.26 -5.49 4.80
CA ILE A 134 5.12 -5.19 6.21
C ILE A 134 4.50 -6.38 6.92
N THR A 135 5.21 -6.93 7.92
CA THR A 135 4.78 -8.13 8.64
C THR A 135 3.80 -7.85 9.77
N GLU A 136 3.84 -6.63 10.31
CA GLU A 136 3.03 -6.26 11.47
C GLU A 136 2.01 -5.16 11.13
N GLN A 137 0.76 -5.56 10.95
CA GLN A 137 -0.35 -4.65 10.66
C GLN A 137 -0.66 -3.66 11.79
N ILE A 138 -0.44 -4.05 13.04
CA ILE A 138 -0.64 -3.21 14.23
C ILE A 138 0.13 -1.89 14.15
N LYS A 139 1.27 -1.90 13.46
CA LYS A 139 2.14 -0.72 13.35
C LYS A 139 1.61 0.30 12.35
N ILE A 140 0.84 -0.12 11.38
CA ILE A 140 0.22 0.79 10.39
C ILE A 140 -1.11 1.35 10.92
N GLY A 141 -1.88 0.51 11.58
CA GLY A 141 -3.13 0.88 12.23
C GLY A 141 -3.24 0.14 13.55
N ARG A 142 -3.82 0.68 14.57
CA ARG A 142 -3.97 0.05 15.90
C ARG A 142 -4.80 -1.25 15.90
N ALA A 143 -4.91 -1.95 14.80
CA ALA A 143 -5.67 -3.18 14.65
C ALA A 143 -4.81 -4.42 14.88
N SER A 144 -5.33 -5.37 15.64
CA SER A 144 -4.68 -6.62 16.04
C SER A 144 -4.86 -7.68 14.96
N CYS A 145 -3.94 -7.78 13.98
CA CYS A 145 -3.92 -8.94 13.07
C CYS A 145 -2.53 -9.28 12.57
N ARG A 146 -2.21 -10.57 12.56
CA ARG A 146 -0.90 -11.17 12.26
C ARG A 146 -0.64 -11.41 10.78
N GLU A 147 -1.06 -10.54 9.87
CA GLU A 147 -0.94 -10.82 8.45
C GLU A 147 -0.02 -9.86 7.70
N ARG A 148 0.64 -10.40 6.68
CA ARG A 148 1.57 -9.64 5.82
C ARG A 148 0.79 -8.71 4.90
N VAL A 149 1.02 -7.42 5.03
CA VAL A 149 0.54 -6.42 4.09
C VAL A 149 1.62 -6.18 3.04
N CYS A 150 1.33 -6.44 1.78
CA CYS A 150 2.20 -6.10 0.66
C CYS A 150 1.74 -4.78 0.05
N LEU A 151 2.63 -3.80 0.00
CA LEU A 151 2.43 -2.52 -0.66
C LEU A 151 3.03 -2.59 -2.06
N TYR A 152 2.24 -2.30 -3.08
CA TYR A 152 2.70 -2.05 -4.45
C TYR A 152 2.57 -0.54 -4.72
N VAL A 153 3.69 0.09 -5.03
CA VAL A 153 3.76 1.51 -5.41
C VAL A 153 4.10 1.64 -6.86
#